data_78db97024e026da9c6048e95bc3377a9
#
_entry.id   78db97024e026da9c6048e95bc3377a9
#
_cell.length_a   1.000
_cell.length_b   1.000
_cell.length_c   1.000
_cell.angle_alpha   90.00
_cell.angle_beta   90.00
_cell.angle_gamma   90.00
#
_symmetry.space_group_name_H-M   'P 1'
#
loop_
_entity.id
_entity.type
_entity.pdbx_description
1 polymer ?
#
loop_
_entity_poly.entity_id
_entity_poly.type
_entity_poly.pdbx_seq_one_letter_code
_entity_poly.pdbx_strand_id
1 'polypeptide(L)'
;MSKPVVLVVMDGVGWTDKDHGNAVMHSYKPQLDEMMTKWPHTTIKAHGTAVGLPSDADMGNSEVGHNALCCGQSSAWKGAIDYVKDNHGKLHFIGLLSDGNVHSNISHLIAMIQKAKEEGVKEVRAHILLDGRDVPETSALQYVDELEDVFAKLNDDTFHGCIASGGGRMSITMDRYDADWSMVERGWHIHVMGDGKMYPSAREAIESLRKEGGYTDQYLPGFVVGKDGAPAGTIDDGDSVIFFNFRGD
;
A
#
# COMPACT_ATOMS: atom_id res chain seq x y z
N MET A 1 10.34 -37.88 -9.42
CA MET A 1 10.84 -36.50 -9.29
C MET A 1 9.95 -35.60 -10.16
N SER A 2 9.35 -34.56 -9.56
CA SER A 2 8.63 -33.54 -10.32
C SER A 2 9.58 -32.78 -11.23
N LYS A 3 9.22 -32.57 -12.48
CA LYS A 3 10.04 -31.74 -13.39
C LYS A 3 9.96 -30.28 -12.92
N PRO A 4 11.06 -29.54 -12.90
CA PRO A 4 11.02 -28.12 -12.54
C PRO A 4 10.21 -27.33 -13.58
N VAL A 5 9.45 -26.34 -13.10
CA VAL A 5 8.78 -25.33 -13.92
C VAL A 5 9.60 -24.04 -13.81
N VAL A 6 9.95 -23.44 -14.95
CA VAL A 6 10.66 -22.16 -15.00
C VAL A 6 9.70 -21.11 -15.53
N LEU A 7 9.42 -20.09 -14.73
CA LEU A 7 8.69 -18.89 -15.15
C LEU A 7 9.71 -17.82 -15.55
N VAL A 8 9.64 -17.38 -16.80
CA VAL A 8 10.49 -16.29 -17.30
C VAL A 8 9.61 -15.07 -17.55
N VAL A 9 9.82 -14.01 -16.79
CA VAL A 9 9.16 -12.71 -16.99
C VAL A 9 10.10 -11.82 -17.81
N MET A 10 9.65 -11.42 -19.01
CA MET A 10 10.39 -10.51 -19.88
C MET A 10 9.78 -9.12 -19.76
N ASP A 11 10.33 -8.29 -18.87
CA ASP A 11 9.88 -6.92 -18.69
C ASP A 11 10.24 -6.04 -19.90
N GLY A 12 9.41 -5.03 -20.19
CA GLY A 12 9.61 -4.13 -21.33
C GLY A 12 9.25 -4.70 -22.69
N VAL A 13 8.68 -5.92 -22.76
CA VAL A 13 8.23 -6.55 -24.02
C VAL A 13 6.73 -6.38 -24.16
N GLY A 14 6.30 -5.38 -24.94
CA GLY A 14 4.90 -5.12 -25.23
C GLY A 14 4.39 -5.84 -26.48
N TRP A 15 3.13 -6.29 -26.46
CA TRP A 15 2.45 -6.88 -27.60
C TRP A 15 1.61 -5.82 -28.33
N THR A 16 1.85 -5.63 -29.63
CA THR A 16 1.05 -4.75 -30.50
C THR A 16 1.15 -5.18 -31.95
N ASP A 17 0.07 -5.00 -32.69
CA ASP A 17 0.01 -5.25 -34.15
C ASP A 17 0.53 -4.03 -34.96
N LYS A 18 0.88 -2.92 -34.30
CA LYS A 18 1.44 -1.75 -34.97
C LYS A 18 2.88 -2.00 -35.42
N ASP A 19 3.18 -1.68 -36.65
CA ASP A 19 4.55 -1.82 -37.21
C ASP A 19 5.46 -0.69 -36.75
N HIS A 20 5.00 0.57 -36.84
CA HIS A 20 5.80 1.74 -36.48
C HIS A 20 6.08 1.80 -34.96
N GLY A 21 7.37 1.91 -34.62
CA GLY A 21 7.81 1.98 -33.23
C GLY A 21 7.84 0.63 -32.48
N ASN A 22 7.63 -0.47 -33.18
CA ASN A 22 7.60 -1.82 -32.60
C ASN A 22 8.97 -2.50 -32.68
N ALA A 23 9.83 -2.20 -31.71
CA ALA A 23 11.18 -2.79 -31.65
C ALA A 23 11.14 -4.32 -31.49
N VAL A 24 10.13 -4.88 -30.84
CA VAL A 24 9.97 -6.33 -30.69
C VAL A 24 9.72 -7.00 -32.04
N MET A 25 8.84 -6.42 -32.87
CA MET A 25 8.57 -6.94 -34.21
C MET A 25 9.82 -6.96 -35.11
N HIS A 26 10.63 -5.91 -35.02
CA HIS A 26 11.82 -5.73 -35.86
C HIS A 26 13.10 -6.37 -35.29
N SER A 27 13.08 -6.94 -34.09
CA SER A 27 14.24 -7.59 -33.50
C SER A 27 14.49 -8.99 -34.06
N TYR A 28 15.72 -9.44 -34.02
CA TYR A 28 16.08 -10.82 -34.33
C TYR A 28 15.78 -11.72 -33.14
N LYS A 29 14.68 -12.48 -33.20
CA LYS A 29 14.13 -13.26 -32.08
C LYS A 29 13.58 -14.65 -32.49
N PRO A 30 14.39 -15.49 -33.19
CA PRO A 30 13.90 -16.71 -33.81
C PRO A 30 13.27 -17.70 -32.84
N GLN A 31 13.75 -17.79 -31.58
CA GLN A 31 13.16 -18.64 -30.54
C GLN A 31 11.77 -18.14 -30.10
N LEU A 32 11.62 -16.84 -29.93
CA LEU A 32 10.33 -16.25 -29.56
C LEU A 32 9.32 -16.42 -30.71
N ASP A 33 9.75 -16.18 -31.94
CA ASP A 33 8.91 -16.39 -33.13
C ASP A 33 8.49 -17.86 -33.28
N GLU A 34 9.39 -18.81 -33.02
CA GLU A 34 9.08 -20.22 -32.96
C GLU A 34 8.09 -20.56 -31.86
N MET A 35 8.26 -20.01 -30.66
CA MET A 35 7.33 -20.20 -29.54
C MET A 35 5.93 -19.71 -29.89
N MET A 36 5.81 -18.53 -30.48
CA MET A 36 4.53 -17.92 -30.86
C MET A 36 3.82 -18.67 -31.98
N THR A 37 4.52 -19.50 -32.77
CA THR A 37 3.92 -20.29 -33.85
C THR A 37 3.61 -21.74 -33.48
N LYS A 38 4.42 -22.36 -32.61
CA LYS A 38 4.36 -23.79 -32.32
C LYS A 38 3.76 -24.12 -30.95
N TRP A 39 3.77 -23.18 -30.02
CA TRP A 39 3.34 -23.45 -28.63
C TRP A 39 2.07 -22.66 -28.28
N PRO A 40 1.25 -23.16 -27.34
CA PRO A 40 0.10 -22.43 -26.86
C PRO A 40 0.50 -21.07 -26.29
N HIS A 41 -0.13 -20.02 -26.74
CA HIS A 41 0.06 -18.67 -26.25
C HIS A 41 -1.26 -17.92 -26.14
N THR A 42 -1.31 -16.90 -25.29
CA THR A 42 -2.48 -16.03 -25.13
C THR A 42 -2.05 -14.65 -24.67
N THR A 43 -2.90 -13.68 -24.88
CA THR A 43 -2.73 -12.34 -24.33
C THR A 43 -3.60 -12.16 -23.09
N ILE A 44 -3.06 -11.49 -22.09
CA ILE A 44 -3.78 -11.13 -20.87
C ILE A 44 -3.77 -9.61 -20.69
N LYS A 45 -4.77 -9.08 -20.01
CA LYS A 45 -4.79 -7.67 -19.64
C LYS A 45 -3.73 -7.41 -18.57
N ALA A 46 -2.95 -6.33 -18.74
CA ALA A 46 -1.85 -5.95 -17.86
C ALA A 46 -2.13 -4.68 -17.04
N HIS A 47 -3.36 -4.12 -17.13
CA HIS A 47 -3.78 -2.94 -16.37
C HIS A 47 -5.29 -2.94 -16.14
N GLY A 48 -5.75 -1.94 -15.40
CA GLY A 48 -7.15 -1.76 -15.06
C GLY A 48 -7.66 -2.80 -14.05
N THR A 49 -8.96 -2.99 -14.05
CA THR A 49 -9.66 -3.87 -13.10
C THR A 49 -9.22 -5.34 -13.21
N ALA A 50 -8.68 -5.76 -14.36
CA ALA A 50 -8.19 -7.12 -14.55
C ALA A 50 -6.96 -7.48 -13.68
N VAL A 51 -6.21 -6.50 -13.21
CA VAL A 51 -5.05 -6.65 -12.33
C VAL A 51 -5.28 -6.04 -10.95
N GLY A 52 -6.55 -5.75 -10.61
CA GLY A 52 -6.95 -5.26 -9.29
C GLY A 52 -6.86 -3.75 -9.11
N LEU A 53 -6.68 -2.97 -10.18
CA LEU A 53 -6.73 -1.52 -10.11
C LEU A 53 -8.19 -1.01 -10.10
N PRO A 54 -8.46 0.19 -9.57
CA PRO A 54 -9.83 0.69 -9.36
C PRO A 54 -10.64 0.85 -10.65
N SER A 55 -10.01 1.24 -11.76
CA SER A 55 -10.68 1.42 -13.05
C SER A 55 -9.85 0.91 -14.22
N ASP A 56 -10.51 0.66 -15.36
CA ASP A 56 -9.82 0.23 -16.59
C ASP A 56 -8.99 1.37 -17.25
N ALA A 57 -9.11 2.60 -16.76
CA ALA A 57 -8.28 3.73 -17.17
C ALA A 57 -6.94 3.77 -16.43
N ASP A 58 -6.81 3.03 -15.33
CA ASP A 58 -5.60 3.01 -14.51
C ASP A 58 -4.52 2.15 -15.17
N MET A 59 -3.33 2.72 -15.31
CA MET A 59 -2.20 2.04 -15.95
C MET A 59 -1.54 1.08 -14.96
N GLY A 60 -1.47 -0.22 -15.32
CA GLY A 60 -0.67 -1.20 -14.60
C GLY A 60 0.82 -0.94 -14.75
N ASN A 61 1.58 -1.47 -13.82
CA ASN A 61 3.05 -1.47 -13.85
C ASN A 61 3.60 -2.88 -13.60
N SER A 62 4.92 -3.04 -13.59
CA SER A 62 5.58 -4.33 -13.41
C SER A 62 5.21 -4.98 -12.06
N GLU A 63 5.17 -4.20 -10.98
CA GLU A 63 4.85 -4.70 -9.64
C GLU A 63 3.40 -5.17 -9.55
N VAL A 64 2.46 -4.42 -10.10
CA VAL A 64 1.03 -4.82 -10.17
C VAL A 64 0.88 -6.12 -10.95
N GLY A 65 1.57 -6.25 -12.08
CA GLY A 65 1.57 -7.46 -12.89
C GLY A 65 2.16 -8.68 -12.15
N HIS A 66 3.28 -8.50 -11.46
CA HIS A 66 3.89 -9.57 -10.64
C HIS A 66 2.96 -9.98 -9.49
N ASN A 67 2.36 -9.02 -8.81
CA ASN A 67 1.38 -9.31 -7.75
C ASN A 67 0.19 -10.10 -8.31
N ALA A 68 -0.37 -9.72 -9.43
CA ALA A 68 -1.49 -10.41 -10.06
C ALA A 68 -1.14 -11.87 -10.44
N LEU A 69 0.11 -12.13 -10.87
CA LEU A 69 0.59 -13.47 -11.21
C LEU A 69 0.92 -14.34 -9.98
N CYS A 70 1.42 -13.73 -8.91
CA CYS A 70 1.98 -14.45 -7.76
C CYS A 70 1.04 -14.55 -6.57
N CYS A 71 0.05 -13.66 -6.46
CA CYS A 71 -0.83 -13.61 -5.31
C CYS A 71 -2.08 -14.46 -5.50
N GLY A 72 -2.04 -15.67 -4.96
CA GLY A 72 -3.27 -16.26 -4.42
C GLY A 72 -3.73 -15.45 -3.20
N GLN A 73 -4.23 -14.25 -3.41
CA GLN A 73 -4.52 -13.23 -2.39
C GLN A 73 -5.36 -13.71 -1.19
N SER A 74 -6.18 -14.74 -1.38
CA SER A 74 -7.04 -15.27 -0.32
C SER A 74 -6.29 -15.93 0.85
N SER A 75 -5.11 -16.51 0.63
CA SER A 75 -4.39 -17.24 1.67
C SER A 75 -3.60 -16.32 2.61
N ALA A 76 -2.96 -15.26 2.10
CA ALA A 76 -2.21 -14.30 2.91
C ALA A 76 -3.15 -13.45 3.77
N TRP A 77 -4.23 -12.93 3.19
CA TRP A 77 -5.28 -12.21 3.92
C TRP A 77 -5.85 -13.06 5.04
N LYS A 78 -6.30 -14.29 4.71
CA LYS A 78 -6.86 -15.20 5.70
C LYS A 78 -5.85 -15.53 6.81
N GLY A 79 -4.59 -15.75 6.46
CA GLY A 79 -3.53 -16.00 7.43
C GLY A 79 -3.35 -14.84 8.42
N ALA A 80 -3.34 -13.59 7.93
CA ALA A 80 -3.23 -12.40 8.76
C ALA A 80 -4.44 -12.25 9.71
N ILE A 81 -5.65 -12.45 9.20
CA ILE A 81 -6.89 -12.36 9.98
C ILE A 81 -6.96 -13.46 11.04
N ASP A 82 -6.71 -14.70 10.67
CA ASP A 82 -6.74 -15.83 11.61
C ASP A 82 -5.69 -15.61 12.72
N TYR A 83 -4.46 -15.19 12.36
CA TYR A 83 -3.40 -14.92 13.32
C TYR A 83 -3.77 -13.85 14.36
N VAL A 84 -4.33 -12.72 13.92
CA VAL A 84 -4.79 -11.64 14.82
C VAL A 84 -5.89 -12.14 15.75
N LYS A 85 -6.84 -12.92 15.24
CA LYS A 85 -7.95 -13.44 16.05
C LYS A 85 -7.48 -14.45 17.10
N ASP A 86 -6.56 -15.34 16.71
CA ASP A 86 -6.03 -16.38 17.60
C ASP A 86 -5.15 -15.78 18.71
N ASN A 87 -4.44 -14.70 18.42
CA ASN A 87 -3.56 -14.03 19.39
C ASN A 87 -4.23 -12.84 20.12
N HIS A 88 -5.48 -12.50 19.79
CA HIS A 88 -6.15 -11.31 20.30
C HIS A 88 -5.39 -10.01 20.03
N GLY A 89 -4.65 -9.97 18.92
CA GLY A 89 -3.83 -8.86 18.49
C GLY A 89 -4.60 -7.81 17.69
N LYS A 90 -3.86 -6.84 17.17
CA LYS A 90 -4.35 -5.76 16.30
C LYS A 90 -3.97 -6.04 14.84
N LEU A 91 -4.82 -5.63 13.91
CA LEU A 91 -4.47 -5.61 12.49
C LEU A 91 -4.00 -4.21 12.10
N HIS A 92 -2.79 -4.12 11.61
CA HIS A 92 -2.17 -2.88 11.18
C HIS A 92 -2.13 -2.77 9.66
N PHE A 93 -2.43 -1.59 9.14
CA PHE A 93 -2.25 -1.23 7.74
C PHE A 93 -1.21 -0.12 7.64
N ILE A 94 -0.16 -0.34 6.83
CA ILE A 94 0.87 0.67 6.54
C ILE A 94 0.86 0.96 5.05
N GLY A 95 0.86 2.23 4.64
CA GLY A 95 0.94 2.59 3.23
C GLY A 95 0.61 4.04 2.93
N LEU A 96 0.71 4.38 1.65
CA LEU A 96 0.49 5.73 1.15
C LEU A 96 -1.00 6.03 1.06
N LEU A 97 -1.43 7.08 1.76
CA LEU A 97 -2.85 7.46 1.85
C LEU A 97 -3.21 8.49 0.79
N SER A 98 -3.60 8.04 -0.39
CA SER A 98 -4.13 8.87 -1.47
C SER A 98 -4.90 8.04 -2.50
N ASP A 99 -5.48 8.69 -3.49
CA ASP A 99 -6.09 8.11 -4.68
C ASP A 99 -5.20 8.24 -5.94
N GLY A 100 -3.92 8.54 -5.76
CA GLY A 100 -2.97 8.79 -6.84
C GLY A 100 -2.67 7.59 -7.74
N ASN A 101 -3.01 6.37 -7.33
CA ASN A 101 -2.88 5.12 -8.10
C ASN A 101 -1.46 4.78 -8.58
N VAL A 102 -0.43 5.35 -7.95
CA VAL A 102 0.97 5.03 -8.28
C VAL A 102 1.53 3.96 -7.34
N HIS A 103 1.29 4.08 -6.06
CA HIS A 103 1.78 3.16 -5.01
C HIS A 103 0.64 2.41 -4.31
N SER A 104 -0.50 3.06 -4.16
CA SER A 104 -1.65 2.60 -3.41
C SER A 104 -2.92 3.29 -3.88
N ASN A 105 -4.05 2.88 -3.32
CA ASN A 105 -5.31 3.59 -3.44
C ASN A 105 -6.10 3.49 -2.13
N ILE A 106 -6.63 4.62 -1.65
CA ILE A 106 -7.41 4.69 -0.41
C ILE A 106 -8.63 3.78 -0.43
N SER A 107 -9.26 3.57 -1.59
CA SER A 107 -10.43 2.68 -1.70
C SER A 107 -10.09 1.23 -1.36
N HIS A 108 -8.85 0.77 -1.65
CA HIS A 108 -8.39 -0.56 -1.27
C HIS A 108 -8.24 -0.68 0.25
N LEU A 109 -7.66 0.33 0.90
CA LEU A 109 -7.54 0.38 2.36
C LEU A 109 -8.92 0.32 3.02
N ILE A 110 -9.85 1.16 2.55
CA ILE A 110 -11.23 1.20 3.08
C ILE A 110 -11.92 -0.17 2.93
N ALA A 111 -11.80 -0.79 1.75
CA ALA A 111 -12.38 -2.12 1.53
C ALA A 111 -11.78 -3.19 2.46
N MET A 112 -10.45 -3.14 2.70
CA MET A 112 -9.79 -4.06 3.62
C MET A 112 -10.21 -3.83 5.08
N ILE A 113 -10.38 -2.59 5.51
CA ILE A 113 -10.88 -2.27 6.87
C ILE A 113 -12.30 -2.79 7.06
N GLN A 114 -13.18 -2.55 6.09
CA GLN A 114 -14.56 -3.05 6.11
C GLN A 114 -14.59 -4.58 6.18
N LYS A 115 -13.76 -5.23 5.35
CA LYS A 115 -13.64 -6.67 5.30
C LYS A 115 -13.07 -7.26 6.60
N ALA A 116 -12.10 -6.62 7.22
CA ALA A 116 -11.55 -7.03 8.50
C ALA A 116 -12.64 -7.04 9.61
N LYS A 117 -13.48 -6.00 9.67
CA LYS A 117 -14.64 -5.97 10.58
C LYS A 117 -15.62 -7.11 10.30
N GLU A 118 -16.00 -7.33 9.04
CA GLU A 118 -16.89 -8.44 8.63
C GLU A 118 -16.34 -9.80 9.08
N GLU A 119 -15.04 -10.00 9.02
CA GLU A 119 -14.38 -11.25 9.42
C GLU A 119 -14.09 -11.33 10.94
N GLY A 120 -14.52 -10.32 11.72
CA GLY A 120 -14.49 -10.34 13.18
C GLY A 120 -13.17 -9.90 13.80
N VAL A 121 -12.33 -9.15 13.09
CA VAL A 121 -11.20 -8.42 13.69
C VAL A 121 -11.77 -7.33 14.59
N LYS A 122 -11.20 -7.19 15.80
CA LYS A 122 -11.70 -6.25 16.80
C LYS A 122 -10.98 -4.91 16.78
N GLU A 123 -9.68 -4.92 16.46
CA GLU A 123 -8.85 -3.73 16.49
C GLU A 123 -8.08 -3.54 15.20
N VAL A 124 -8.23 -2.37 14.59
CA VAL A 124 -7.51 -1.98 13.38
C VAL A 124 -6.77 -0.67 13.60
N ARG A 125 -5.53 -0.60 13.13
CA ARG A 125 -4.69 0.60 13.18
C ARG A 125 -4.16 0.94 11.80
N ALA A 126 -4.36 2.18 11.38
CA ALA A 126 -3.80 2.70 10.13
C ALA A 126 -2.58 3.57 10.42
N HIS A 127 -1.47 3.26 9.78
CA HIS A 127 -0.22 4.03 9.80
C HIS A 127 -0.05 4.64 8.41
N ILE A 128 -0.29 5.94 8.30
CA ILE A 128 -0.47 6.61 7.02
C ILE A 128 0.80 7.32 6.55
N LEU A 129 1.17 7.11 5.30
CA LEU A 129 2.17 7.90 4.62
C LEU A 129 1.46 8.96 3.77
N LEU A 130 1.89 10.21 3.92
CA LEU A 130 1.27 11.33 3.19
C LEU A 130 1.93 11.49 1.84
N ASP A 131 1.12 11.68 0.80
CA ASP A 131 1.56 11.71 -0.57
C ASP A 131 2.07 13.12 -0.98
N GLY A 132 1.25 13.98 -1.53
CA GLY A 132 1.64 15.31 -1.98
C GLY A 132 2.60 15.34 -3.18
N ARG A 133 2.73 14.20 -3.89
CA ARG A 133 3.54 14.04 -5.09
C ARG A 133 2.74 13.50 -6.26
N ASP A 134 1.99 12.43 -6.04
CA ASP A 134 1.13 11.82 -7.05
C ASP A 134 -0.28 12.45 -7.03
N VAL A 135 -0.52 13.28 -6.00
CA VAL A 135 -1.70 14.13 -5.78
C VAL A 135 -1.22 15.53 -5.36
N PRO A 136 -2.10 16.56 -5.29
CA PRO A 136 -1.70 17.91 -4.90
C PRO A 136 -0.97 17.99 -3.56
N GLU A 137 0.04 18.88 -3.49
CA GLU A 137 1.05 18.96 -2.42
C GLU A 137 0.51 19.12 -0.99
N THR A 138 -0.74 19.56 -0.84
CA THR A 138 -1.38 19.82 0.46
C THR A 138 -2.75 19.17 0.59
N SER A 139 -3.00 18.11 -0.16
CA SER A 139 -4.30 17.43 -0.23
C SER A 139 -4.54 16.39 0.87
N ALA A 140 -3.55 16.09 1.73
CA ALA A 140 -3.63 14.98 2.69
C ALA A 140 -4.87 15.02 3.60
N LEU A 141 -5.33 16.20 4.01
CA LEU A 141 -6.47 16.31 4.92
C LEU A 141 -7.75 15.73 4.35
N GLN A 142 -7.98 15.81 3.03
CA GLN A 142 -9.18 15.20 2.43
C GLN A 142 -9.21 13.68 2.61
N TYR A 143 -8.04 13.02 2.47
CA TYR A 143 -7.94 11.56 2.63
C TYR A 143 -7.96 11.14 4.10
N VAL A 144 -7.38 11.95 4.98
CA VAL A 144 -7.45 11.74 6.43
C VAL A 144 -8.90 11.82 6.90
N ASP A 145 -9.65 12.84 6.47
CA ASP A 145 -11.06 13.00 6.84
C ASP A 145 -11.91 11.84 6.31
N GLU A 146 -11.69 11.43 5.05
CA GLU A 146 -12.38 10.28 4.47
C GLU A 146 -12.15 9.01 5.28
N LEU A 147 -10.90 8.75 5.68
CA LEU A 147 -10.57 7.57 6.47
C LEU A 147 -11.11 7.65 7.91
N GLU A 148 -11.04 8.81 8.55
CA GLU A 148 -11.61 9.02 9.88
C GLU A 148 -13.14 8.89 9.87
N ASP A 149 -13.81 9.38 8.82
CA ASP A 149 -15.25 9.19 8.61
C ASP A 149 -15.62 7.70 8.45
N VAL A 150 -14.78 6.92 7.80
CA VAL A 150 -14.96 5.46 7.69
C VAL A 150 -14.84 4.82 9.05
N PHE A 151 -13.80 5.13 9.82
CA PHE A 151 -13.66 4.61 11.18
C PHE A 151 -14.83 5.02 12.08
N ALA A 152 -15.27 6.28 12.02
CA ALA A 152 -16.41 6.75 12.79
C ALA A 152 -17.72 5.98 12.49
N LYS A 153 -17.92 5.55 11.25
CA LYS A 153 -19.07 4.72 10.84
C LYS A 153 -18.94 3.25 11.23
N LEU A 154 -17.71 2.73 11.29
CA LEU A 154 -17.44 1.32 11.55
C LEU A 154 -17.29 1.02 13.05
N ASN A 155 -16.80 1.98 13.84
CA ASN A 155 -16.54 1.78 15.26
C ASN A 155 -17.85 1.54 16.04
N ASP A 156 -17.84 0.48 16.84
CA ASP A 156 -18.93 0.08 17.73
C ASP A 156 -18.36 -0.74 18.91
N ASP A 157 -19.22 -1.37 19.70
CA ASP A 157 -18.81 -2.19 20.86
C ASP A 157 -17.94 -3.41 20.48
N THR A 158 -17.86 -3.76 19.20
CA THR A 158 -17.18 -4.96 18.69
C THR A 158 -15.95 -4.65 17.83
N PHE A 159 -15.80 -3.40 17.38
CA PHE A 159 -14.74 -2.98 16.46
C PHE A 159 -14.23 -1.59 16.80
N HIS A 160 -12.91 -1.44 16.89
CA HIS A 160 -12.20 -0.19 17.17
C HIS A 160 -11.09 0.06 16.16
N GLY A 161 -11.34 0.94 15.21
CA GLY A 161 -10.37 1.39 14.22
C GLY A 161 -9.96 2.85 14.42
N CYS A 162 -8.70 3.18 14.17
CA CYS A 162 -8.21 4.55 14.14
C CYS A 162 -6.93 4.70 13.30
N ILE A 163 -6.59 5.95 12.98
CA ILE A 163 -5.24 6.31 12.52
C ILE A 163 -4.33 6.36 13.75
N ALA A 164 -3.24 5.60 13.73
CA ALA A 164 -2.33 5.47 14.87
C ALA A 164 -1.04 6.32 14.72
N SER A 165 -0.59 6.54 13.50
CA SER A 165 0.61 7.34 13.23
C SER A 165 0.68 7.73 11.76
N GLY A 166 1.58 8.64 11.43
CA GLY A 166 1.80 9.03 10.05
C GLY A 166 3.01 9.92 9.84
N GLY A 167 3.19 10.36 8.58
CA GLY A 167 4.23 11.30 8.15
C GLY A 167 4.40 11.31 6.65
N GLY A 168 5.15 12.25 6.12
CA GLY A 168 5.39 12.39 4.69
C GLY A 168 6.23 11.25 4.12
N ARG A 169 5.86 10.77 2.93
CA ARG A 169 6.55 9.70 2.21
C ARG A 169 8.05 9.91 1.98
N MET A 170 8.51 11.16 2.02
CA MET A 170 9.91 11.54 1.87
C MET A 170 10.60 11.80 3.23
N SER A 171 9.90 11.57 4.33
CA SER A 171 10.43 11.81 5.69
C SER A 171 10.59 10.53 6.49
N ILE A 172 9.67 9.55 6.28
CA ILE A 172 9.66 8.27 6.99
C ILE A 172 9.31 7.13 6.04
N THR A 173 9.79 5.94 6.34
CA THR A 173 9.38 4.62 5.83
C THR A 173 9.68 4.35 4.36
N MET A 174 9.19 5.18 3.42
CA MET A 174 9.30 4.91 1.99
C MET A 174 10.68 5.28 1.44
N ASP A 175 11.68 4.44 1.71
CA ASP A 175 12.97 4.53 1.01
C ASP A 175 12.95 3.69 -0.27
N ARG A 176 13.55 4.24 -1.32
CA ARG A 176 13.68 3.58 -2.60
C ARG A 176 15.16 3.41 -2.96
N TYR A 177 15.54 2.20 -3.35
CA TYR A 177 16.89 1.84 -3.78
C TYR A 177 17.95 1.83 -2.66
N ASP A 178 17.60 1.48 -1.43
CA ASP A 178 18.53 1.42 -0.29
C ASP A 178 19.32 2.73 -0.10
N ALA A 179 18.67 3.88 -0.33
CA ALA A 179 19.34 5.18 -0.37
C ALA A 179 19.44 5.85 1.00
N ASP A 180 18.43 5.68 1.87
CA ASP A 180 18.37 6.29 3.20
C ASP A 180 17.74 5.36 4.24
N TRP A 181 18.51 4.46 4.81
CA TRP A 181 18.07 3.57 5.88
C TRP A 181 17.62 4.32 7.14
N SER A 182 18.10 5.54 7.37
CA SER A 182 17.64 6.35 8.49
C SER A 182 16.17 6.78 8.36
N MET A 183 15.67 6.89 7.13
CA MET A 183 14.25 7.11 6.86
C MET A 183 13.40 5.89 7.28
N VAL A 184 13.89 4.69 6.99
CA VAL A 184 13.23 3.44 7.41
C VAL A 184 13.24 3.32 8.94
N GLU A 185 14.38 3.61 9.58
CA GLU A 185 14.52 3.61 11.04
C GLU A 185 13.56 4.62 11.69
N ARG A 186 13.46 5.84 11.17
CA ARG A 186 12.46 6.82 11.64
C ARG A 186 11.03 6.30 11.51
N GLY A 187 10.71 5.65 10.40
CA GLY A 187 9.41 5.00 10.20
C GLY A 187 9.15 3.90 11.24
N TRP A 188 10.15 3.08 11.54
CA TRP A 188 10.07 2.07 12.58
C TRP A 188 9.74 2.67 13.95
N HIS A 189 10.49 3.70 14.37
CA HIS A 189 10.23 4.40 15.63
C HIS A 189 8.79 4.95 15.70
N ILE A 190 8.31 5.55 14.62
CA ILE A 190 6.97 6.16 14.56
C ILE A 190 5.88 5.08 14.57
N HIS A 191 5.96 4.07 13.71
CA HIS A 191 4.87 3.13 13.49
C HIS A 191 4.87 1.96 14.48
N VAL A 192 6.05 1.42 14.78
CA VAL A 192 6.18 0.24 15.65
C VAL A 192 6.26 0.65 17.11
N MET A 193 7.16 1.57 17.42
CA MET A 193 7.46 1.95 18.81
C MET A 193 6.50 3.02 19.37
N GLY A 194 5.81 3.76 18.49
CA GLY A 194 5.02 4.92 18.90
C GLY A 194 5.89 6.07 19.45
N ASP A 195 7.16 6.10 19.03
CA ASP A 195 8.16 7.07 19.48
C ASP A 195 8.21 8.25 18.53
N GLY A 196 7.47 9.30 18.85
CA GLY A 196 7.37 10.51 18.06
C GLY A 196 6.56 11.62 18.72
N LYS A 197 6.49 12.77 18.08
CA LYS A 197 5.66 13.88 18.55
C LYS A 197 4.19 13.45 18.51
N MET A 198 3.54 13.48 19.66
CA MET A 198 2.18 12.97 19.82
C MET A 198 1.14 14.07 19.62
N TYR A 199 0.05 13.71 18.95
CA TYR A 199 -1.10 14.58 18.70
C TYR A 199 -2.41 13.85 18.95
N PRO A 200 -3.50 14.56 19.30
CA PRO A 200 -4.81 13.94 19.54
C PRO A 200 -5.43 13.30 18.30
N SER A 201 -5.11 13.79 17.11
CA SER A 201 -5.60 13.30 15.83
C SER A 201 -4.58 13.49 14.71
N ALA A 202 -4.72 12.75 13.62
CA ALA A 202 -3.91 12.93 12.42
C ALA A 202 -4.11 14.32 11.79
N ARG A 203 -5.34 14.82 11.80
CA ARG A 203 -5.66 16.18 11.34
C ARG A 203 -4.86 17.24 12.10
N GLU A 204 -4.93 17.22 13.45
CA GLU A 204 -4.21 18.19 14.28
C GLU A 204 -2.68 18.10 14.10
N ALA A 205 -2.15 16.88 13.92
CA ALA A 205 -0.74 16.67 13.61
C ALA A 205 -0.33 17.40 12.32
N ILE A 206 -1.07 17.15 11.23
CA ILE A 206 -0.80 17.73 9.91
C ILE A 206 -0.91 19.26 9.96
N GLU A 207 -1.98 19.81 10.52
CA GLU A 207 -2.19 21.25 10.62
C GLU A 207 -1.11 21.95 11.47
N SER A 208 -0.75 21.35 12.62
CA SER A 208 0.30 21.87 13.49
C SER A 208 1.67 21.86 12.82
N LEU A 209 2.04 20.75 12.22
CA LEU A 209 3.34 20.60 11.57
C LEU A 209 3.46 21.50 10.33
N ARG A 210 2.41 21.64 9.53
CA ARG A 210 2.38 22.61 8.42
C ARG A 210 2.58 24.05 8.92
N LYS A 211 1.94 24.40 10.03
CA LYS A 211 2.07 25.74 10.64
C LYS A 211 3.47 25.98 11.23
N GLU A 212 4.09 24.97 11.82
CA GLU A 212 5.40 25.04 12.44
C GLU A 212 6.53 25.21 11.41
N GLY A 213 6.51 24.44 10.32
CA GLY A 213 7.62 24.33 9.38
C GLY A 213 7.29 24.64 7.92
N GLY A 214 6.04 24.95 7.57
CA GLY A 214 5.64 25.20 6.18
C GLY A 214 5.77 23.96 5.27
N TYR A 215 5.73 22.76 5.84
CA TYR A 215 5.91 21.51 5.10
C TYR A 215 4.76 21.25 4.12
N THR A 216 5.09 20.77 2.93
CA THR A 216 4.15 20.06 2.07
C THR A 216 3.99 18.62 2.56
N ASP A 217 2.93 17.93 2.16
CA ASP A 217 2.55 16.62 2.68
C ASP A 217 3.67 15.58 2.58
N GLN A 218 4.34 15.48 1.43
CA GLN A 218 5.40 14.50 1.22
C GLN A 218 6.63 14.68 2.13
N TYR A 219 6.85 15.87 2.68
CA TYR A 219 7.99 16.20 3.56
C TYR A 219 7.58 16.41 5.03
N LEU A 220 6.33 16.15 5.37
CA LEU A 220 5.84 16.35 6.73
C LEU A 220 6.58 15.40 7.68
N PRO A 221 7.10 15.89 8.82
CA PRO A 221 7.74 15.02 9.82
C PRO A 221 6.81 13.93 10.32
N GLY A 222 7.40 12.82 10.80
CA GLY A 222 6.65 11.74 11.43
C GLY A 222 5.92 12.19 12.68
N PHE A 223 4.71 11.66 12.90
CA PHE A 223 3.87 11.92 14.07
C PHE A 223 3.19 10.66 14.59
N VAL A 224 2.83 10.68 15.84
CA VAL A 224 2.06 9.63 16.51
C VAL A 224 0.71 10.20 16.91
N VAL A 225 -0.37 9.43 16.71
CA VAL A 225 -1.69 9.77 17.27
C VAL A 225 -1.81 9.10 18.62
N GLY A 226 -2.28 9.84 19.62
CA GLY A 226 -2.43 9.31 20.97
C GLY A 226 -3.10 10.28 21.93
N LYS A 227 -3.39 9.79 23.11
CA LYS A 227 -4.06 10.55 24.16
C LYS A 227 -3.40 10.29 25.51
N ASP A 228 -3.32 11.33 26.34
CA ASP A 228 -2.80 11.24 27.72
C ASP A 228 -1.39 10.61 27.82
N GLY A 229 -0.56 10.83 26.80
CA GLY A 229 0.80 10.31 26.71
C GLY A 229 0.90 8.85 26.25
N ALA A 230 -0.20 8.22 25.86
CA ALA A 230 -0.23 6.86 25.31
C ALA A 230 -0.53 6.88 23.79
N PRO A 231 0.30 6.21 22.96
CA PRO A 231 0.01 6.08 21.53
C PRO A 231 -1.25 5.26 21.28
N ALA A 232 -1.99 5.60 20.24
CA ALA A 232 -3.24 4.92 19.87
C ALA A 232 -3.02 3.47 19.38
N GLY A 233 -1.79 3.14 18.97
CA GLY A 233 -1.45 1.77 18.58
C GLY A 233 0.01 1.63 18.18
N THR A 234 0.76 0.92 19.01
CA THR A 234 2.07 0.33 18.69
C THR A 234 1.87 -1.02 18.03
N ILE A 235 2.86 -1.48 17.30
CA ILE A 235 2.87 -2.84 16.72
C ILE A 235 3.59 -3.76 17.70
N ASP A 236 2.87 -4.76 18.19
CA ASP A 236 3.33 -5.67 19.23
C ASP A 236 3.37 -7.12 18.72
N ASP A 237 4.01 -8.02 19.48
CA ASP A 237 3.98 -9.45 19.21
C ASP A 237 2.53 -9.98 19.30
N GLY A 238 2.11 -10.70 18.26
CA GLY A 238 0.73 -11.19 18.11
C GLY A 238 -0.13 -10.34 17.18
N ASP A 239 0.37 -9.19 16.74
CA ASP A 239 -0.28 -8.35 15.73
C ASP A 239 0.03 -8.84 14.31
N SER A 240 -0.78 -8.43 13.34
CA SER A 240 -0.50 -8.62 11.92
C SER A 240 -0.35 -7.28 11.23
N VAL A 241 0.59 -7.19 10.28
CA VAL A 241 0.83 -5.97 9.49
C VAL A 241 0.59 -6.26 8.01
N ILE A 242 -0.20 -5.43 7.38
CA ILE A 242 -0.44 -5.45 5.93
C ILE A 242 0.03 -4.13 5.34
N PHE A 243 1.00 -4.19 4.44
CA PHE A 243 1.35 -3.08 3.58
C PHE A 243 0.31 -3.02 2.45
N PHE A 244 -0.47 -1.93 2.39
CA PHE A 244 -1.51 -1.80 1.36
C PHE A 244 -1.01 -1.14 0.07
N ASN A 245 0.28 -0.84 -0.02
CA ASN A 245 0.93 -0.48 -1.26
C ASN A 245 0.98 -1.69 -2.20
N PHE A 246 0.59 -1.51 -3.44
CA PHE A 246 0.76 -2.52 -4.49
C PHE A 246 2.08 -2.36 -5.25
N ARG A 247 2.87 -1.36 -4.91
CA ARG A 247 4.22 -1.11 -5.41
C ARG A 247 5.23 -1.28 -4.27
N GLY A 248 6.37 -1.91 -4.58
CA GLY A 248 7.36 -2.37 -3.59
C GLY A 248 8.39 -1.33 -3.15
N ASP A 249 8.06 -0.06 -3.17
CA ASP A 249 8.92 1.04 -2.71
C ASP A 249 8.29 1.91 -1.62
#